data_1ecd7a2f59e02d7c2847fac2bd979aa0
#
_entry.id   1ecd7a2f59e02d7c2847fac2bd979aa0
#
_cell.length_a   1.000
_cell.length_b   1.000
_cell.length_c   1.000
_cell.angle_alpha   90.00
_cell.angle_beta   90.00
_cell.angle_gamma   90.00
#
_symmetry.space_group_name_H-M   'P 1'
#
loop_
_entity.id
_entity.type
_entity.pdbx_description
1 polymer ?
#
loop_
_entity_poly.entity_id
_entity_poly.type
_entity_poly.pdbx_seq_one_letter_code
_entity_poly.pdbx_strand_id
1 'polypeptide(L)'
;MWHQNLTDCRNISNNHEIELERGTMREPFDLTTLIEPLLNWFKDHARVLPWRNEPTPYRVWVSEIMLQQTRVEAVKPYFDRFLKELPDVAALSDCPEEKLLKLWEGLGYYNRVRNMQIAAQTVMENYHGELPADYEALTKLKGIGHYTAGAIASIAFGIPVPAVDGNVLRVISRVTEDDADIMKASVRTAMEKDLLEIMPENRAGAFNQALMELGATVCLPNGAPLCEACPWKDRKSVV
;
A
#
# COMPACT_ATOMS: atom_id res chain seq x y z
N MET A 1 -20.02 6.91 8.35
CA MET A 1 -19.23 8.15 8.51
C MET A 1 -18.25 8.39 7.31
N TRP A 2 -18.33 7.61 6.22
CA TRP A 2 -17.46 7.68 5.02
C TRP A 2 -18.10 8.36 3.80
N HIS A 3 -19.43 8.55 3.80
CA HIS A 3 -20.18 9.14 2.68
C HIS A 3 -20.10 10.68 2.57
N GLN A 4 -19.67 11.40 3.60
CA GLN A 4 -19.71 12.87 3.60
C GLN A 4 -18.50 13.56 2.94
N ASN A 5 -17.39 12.87 2.71
CA ASN A 5 -16.15 13.49 2.20
C ASN A 5 -15.91 13.30 0.69
N LEU A 6 -16.83 12.64 -0.04
CA LEU A 6 -16.74 12.55 -1.51
C LEU A 6 -17.08 13.87 -2.21
N THR A 7 -17.81 14.77 -1.51
CA THR A 7 -18.30 16.04 -2.06
C THR A 7 -17.25 17.15 -2.10
N ASP A 8 -16.22 17.12 -1.25
CA ASP A 8 -15.31 18.26 -1.10
C ASP A 8 -14.29 18.41 -2.25
N CYS A 9 -13.99 17.32 -2.98
CA CYS A 9 -13.16 17.42 -4.19
C CYS A 9 -13.92 18.01 -5.40
N ARG A 10 -15.27 18.13 -5.33
CA ARG A 10 -16.13 18.60 -6.42
C ARG A 10 -16.23 20.13 -6.51
N ASN A 11 -15.97 20.85 -5.43
CA ASN A 11 -16.28 22.29 -5.34
C ASN A 11 -15.20 23.26 -5.86
N ILE A 12 -14.07 22.74 -6.37
CA ILE A 12 -12.97 23.62 -6.79
C ILE A 12 -13.08 24.05 -8.27
N SER A 13 -14.03 23.49 -9.05
CA SER A 13 -14.12 23.73 -10.50
C SER A 13 -15.45 24.29 -11.01
N ASN A 14 -16.39 24.72 -10.16
CA ASN A 14 -17.69 25.20 -10.64
C ASN A 14 -17.71 26.71 -10.86
N ASN A 15 -17.44 27.12 -12.09
CA ASN A 15 -18.02 28.32 -12.70
C ASN A 15 -18.17 28.12 -14.22
N HIS A 16 -19.00 27.16 -14.64
CA HIS A 16 -19.69 27.17 -15.93
C HIS A 16 -20.84 26.16 -15.88
N GLU A 17 -22.06 26.67 -15.74
CA GLU A 17 -23.29 25.90 -15.97
C GLU A 17 -23.36 25.50 -17.45
N ILE A 18 -23.32 24.20 -17.73
CA ILE A 18 -23.77 23.61 -18.99
C ILE A 18 -24.82 22.56 -18.65
N GLU A 19 -26.06 22.80 -19.14
CA GLU A 19 -27.15 21.83 -19.10
C GLU A 19 -26.73 20.52 -19.75
N LEU A 20 -26.74 19.44 -18.98
CA LEU A 20 -26.44 18.08 -19.46
C LEU A 20 -27.76 17.40 -19.88
N GLU A 21 -27.88 17.16 -21.17
CA GLU A 21 -28.86 16.23 -21.72
C GLU A 21 -28.55 14.78 -21.23
N ARG A 22 -29.60 14.08 -20.78
CA ARG A 22 -29.54 12.70 -20.29
C ARG A 22 -29.05 11.78 -21.41
N GLY A 23 -27.94 11.08 -21.18
CA GLY A 23 -27.67 9.89 -21.98
C GLY A 23 -26.27 9.68 -22.56
N THR A 24 -25.22 10.34 -22.10
CA THR A 24 -23.84 9.95 -22.48
C THR A 24 -23.29 8.93 -21.50
N MET A 25 -23.08 7.69 -21.96
CA MET A 25 -22.22 6.73 -21.23
C MET A 25 -20.85 7.40 -21.10
N ARG A 26 -20.40 7.64 -19.86
CA ARG A 26 -19.05 8.14 -19.64
C ARG A 26 -18.07 7.08 -20.13
N GLU A 27 -17.09 7.50 -20.92
CA GLU A 27 -15.95 6.64 -21.23
C GLU A 27 -15.30 6.16 -19.94
N PRO A 28 -14.91 4.88 -19.85
CA PRO A 28 -14.22 4.37 -18.68
C PRO A 28 -12.94 5.19 -18.46
N PHE A 29 -12.67 5.55 -17.20
CA PHE A 29 -11.50 6.33 -16.84
C PHE A 29 -10.22 5.55 -17.16
N ASP A 30 -9.35 6.11 -17.99
CA ASP A 30 -8.08 5.49 -18.36
C ASP A 30 -7.05 5.65 -17.23
N LEU A 31 -6.91 4.61 -16.42
CA LEU A 31 -5.96 4.56 -15.31
C LEU A 31 -4.49 4.66 -15.75
N THR A 32 -4.15 4.35 -17.00
CA THR A 32 -2.77 4.44 -17.49
C THR A 32 -2.25 5.87 -17.46
N THR A 33 -3.15 6.86 -17.62
CA THR A 33 -2.82 8.29 -17.58
C THR A 33 -2.32 8.76 -16.21
N LEU A 34 -2.55 7.96 -15.15
CA LEU A 34 -2.16 8.28 -13.78
C LEU A 34 -0.71 7.91 -13.47
N ILE A 35 -0.10 7.00 -14.22
CA ILE A 35 1.19 6.38 -13.87
C ILE A 35 2.33 7.41 -13.83
N GLU A 36 2.59 8.08 -14.95
CA GLU A 36 3.75 8.98 -15.04
C GLU A 36 3.66 10.19 -14.11
N PRO A 37 2.52 10.90 -13.99
CA PRO A 37 2.41 11.99 -13.03
C PRO A 37 2.64 11.55 -11.59
N LEU A 38 2.14 10.38 -11.21
CA LEU A 38 2.32 9.84 -9.87
C LEU A 38 3.78 9.48 -9.58
N LEU A 39 4.44 8.79 -10.49
CA LEU A 39 5.83 8.38 -10.32
C LEU A 39 6.79 9.59 -10.29
N ASN A 40 6.55 10.60 -11.11
CA ASN A 40 7.30 11.84 -11.08
C ASN A 40 7.11 12.58 -9.74
N TRP A 41 5.86 12.70 -9.28
CA TRP A 41 5.57 13.28 -7.98
C TRP A 41 6.26 12.51 -6.84
N PHE A 42 6.18 11.18 -6.86
CA PHE A 42 6.77 10.34 -5.82
C PHE A 42 8.29 10.51 -5.72
N LYS A 43 8.97 10.65 -6.84
CA LYS A 43 10.42 10.88 -6.88
C LYS A 43 10.84 12.11 -6.07
N ASP A 44 10.03 13.18 -6.11
CA ASP A 44 10.36 14.46 -5.47
C ASP A 44 9.75 14.61 -4.07
N HIS A 45 8.72 13.83 -3.72
CA HIS A 45 7.92 14.01 -2.50
C HIS A 45 7.92 12.78 -1.57
N ALA A 46 8.60 11.69 -1.93
CA ALA A 46 8.65 10.51 -1.09
C ALA A 46 9.31 10.81 0.26
N ARG A 47 8.63 10.46 1.35
CA ARG A 47 9.22 10.56 2.69
C ARG A 47 10.44 9.64 2.81
N VAL A 48 11.46 10.10 3.51
CA VAL A 48 12.61 9.26 3.89
C VAL A 48 12.17 8.32 5.01
N LEU A 49 12.14 7.03 4.71
CA LEU A 49 11.72 5.99 5.65
C LEU A 49 12.81 4.91 5.74
N PRO A 50 13.13 4.39 6.95
CA PRO A 50 14.24 3.44 7.14
C PRO A 50 14.14 2.19 6.27
N TRP A 51 12.93 1.69 6.01
CA TRP A 51 12.66 0.51 5.18
C TRP A 51 12.72 0.76 3.67
N ARG A 52 12.87 2.01 3.24
CA ARG A 52 13.03 2.39 1.82
C ARG A 52 14.50 2.49 1.38
N ASN A 53 15.44 2.63 2.33
CA ASN A 53 16.86 2.79 2.00
C ASN A 53 17.47 1.54 1.38
N GLU A 54 17.13 0.38 1.93
CA GLU A 54 17.56 -0.94 1.46
C GLU A 54 16.35 -1.88 1.51
N PRO A 55 15.51 -1.91 0.48
CA PRO A 55 14.25 -2.64 0.50
C PRO A 55 14.45 -4.14 0.20
N THR A 56 15.23 -4.84 1.05
CA THR A 56 15.31 -6.30 0.96
C THR A 56 13.96 -6.95 1.27
N PRO A 57 13.67 -8.18 0.79
CA PRO A 57 12.41 -8.86 1.05
C PRO A 57 12.06 -8.95 2.53
N TYR A 58 13.03 -9.24 3.37
CA TYR A 58 12.87 -9.31 4.82
C TYR A 58 12.52 -7.95 5.42
N ARG A 59 13.24 -6.89 5.04
CA ARG A 59 13.02 -5.53 5.55
C ARG A 59 11.65 -4.98 5.14
N VAL A 60 11.25 -5.21 3.90
CA VAL A 60 9.90 -4.87 3.42
C VAL A 60 8.85 -5.62 4.21
N TRP A 61 9.00 -6.93 4.37
CA TRP A 61 8.08 -7.74 5.17
C TRP A 61 7.93 -7.23 6.61
N VAL A 62 9.04 -7.02 7.32
CA VAL A 62 9.03 -6.51 8.70
C VAL A 62 8.28 -5.17 8.77
N SER A 63 8.61 -4.22 7.89
CA SER A 63 7.96 -2.90 7.88
C SER A 63 6.46 -2.99 7.61
N GLU A 64 6.05 -3.80 6.62
CA GLU A 64 4.64 -3.95 6.26
C GLU A 64 3.80 -4.54 7.41
N ILE A 65 4.33 -5.51 8.13
CA ILE A 65 3.64 -6.06 9.30
C ILE A 65 3.61 -5.06 10.47
N MET A 66 4.67 -4.30 10.70
CA MET A 66 4.69 -3.27 11.75
C MET A 66 3.71 -2.13 11.47
N LEU A 67 3.58 -1.74 10.20
CA LEU A 67 2.69 -0.65 9.76
C LEU A 67 1.20 -1.00 9.82
N GLN A 68 0.84 -2.28 9.94
CA GLN A 68 -0.56 -2.66 10.10
C GLN A 68 -1.15 -2.01 11.35
N GLN A 69 -2.10 -1.07 11.16
CA GLN A 69 -2.78 -0.32 12.22
C GLN A 69 -1.85 0.48 13.16
N THR A 70 -0.61 0.75 12.72
CA THR A 70 0.37 1.53 13.50
C THR A 70 0.87 2.70 12.66
N ARG A 71 0.99 3.88 13.27
CA ARG A 71 1.46 5.10 12.59
C ARG A 71 2.94 4.98 12.24
N VAL A 72 3.33 5.52 11.08
CA VAL A 72 4.70 5.50 10.55
C VAL A 72 5.74 5.97 11.57
N GLU A 73 5.49 7.11 12.21
CA GLU A 73 6.45 7.67 13.19
C GLU A 73 6.65 6.77 14.42
N ALA A 74 5.61 6.06 14.84
CA ALA A 74 5.73 5.09 15.93
C ALA A 74 6.53 3.85 15.51
N VAL A 75 6.44 3.43 14.24
CA VAL A 75 7.13 2.23 13.74
C VAL A 75 8.64 2.42 13.60
N LYS A 76 9.12 3.62 13.20
CA LYS A 76 10.54 3.87 12.94
C LYS A 76 11.51 3.32 14.01
N PRO A 77 11.37 3.69 15.31
CA PRO A 77 12.30 3.20 16.34
C PRO A 77 12.16 1.69 16.61
N TYR A 78 10.98 1.11 16.36
CA TYR A 78 10.78 -0.34 16.49
C TYR A 78 11.46 -1.10 15.37
N PHE A 79 11.35 -0.61 14.15
CA PHE A 79 11.96 -1.20 12.97
C PHE A 79 13.49 -1.28 13.13
N ASP A 80 14.14 -0.18 13.51
CA ASP A 80 15.59 -0.13 13.71
C ASP A 80 16.04 -1.09 14.82
N ARG A 81 15.33 -1.09 15.96
CA ARG A 81 15.64 -1.99 17.08
C ARG A 81 15.41 -3.46 16.72
N PHE A 82 14.32 -3.76 16.02
CA PHE A 82 13.97 -5.12 15.63
C PHE A 82 15.01 -5.70 14.66
N LEU A 83 15.39 -4.94 13.64
CA LEU A 83 16.41 -5.40 12.69
C LEU A 83 17.83 -5.49 13.27
N LYS A 84 18.13 -4.71 14.29
CA LYS A 84 19.42 -4.85 15.02
C LYS A 84 19.50 -6.18 15.76
N GLU A 85 18.41 -6.62 16.37
CA GLU A 85 18.34 -7.86 17.16
C GLU A 85 18.02 -9.10 16.32
N LEU A 86 17.26 -8.93 15.24
CA LEU A 86 16.78 -9.98 14.33
C LEU A 86 17.01 -9.51 12.88
N PRO A 87 18.26 -9.57 12.39
CA PRO A 87 18.64 -8.98 11.11
C PRO A 87 18.11 -9.72 9.89
N ASP A 88 17.70 -10.97 10.03
CA ASP A 88 17.30 -11.85 8.94
C ASP A 88 16.22 -12.86 9.37
N VAL A 89 15.77 -13.66 8.40
CA VAL A 89 14.75 -14.70 8.61
C VAL A 89 15.20 -15.76 9.61
N ALA A 90 16.48 -16.14 9.59
CA ALA A 90 17.01 -17.18 10.49
C ALA A 90 16.97 -16.68 11.95
N ALA A 91 17.44 -15.47 12.21
CA ALA A 91 17.39 -14.86 13.54
C ALA A 91 15.95 -14.73 14.06
N LEU A 92 14.98 -14.39 13.19
CA LEU A 92 13.56 -14.33 13.55
C LEU A 92 12.99 -15.73 13.83
N SER A 93 13.33 -16.73 13.01
CA SER A 93 12.89 -18.12 13.17
C SER A 93 13.29 -18.70 14.52
N ASP A 94 14.55 -18.48 14.92
CA ASP A 94 15.16 -19.06 16.12
C ASP A 94 14.94 -18.22 17.38
N CYS A 95 14.31 -17.04 17.28
CA CYS A 95 14.14 -16.12 18.39
C CYS A 95 13.24 -16.74 19.49
N PRO A 96 13.66 -16.78 20.78
CA PRO A 96 12.78 -17.18 21.86
C PRO A 96 11.55 -16.27 21.92
N GLU A 97 10.37 -16.87 22.14
CA GLU A 97 9.09 -16.12 22.12
C GLU A 97 9.10 -14.94 23.12
N GLU A 98 9.66 -15.12 24.30
CA GLU A 98 9.76 -14.06 25.30
C GLU A 98 10.53 -12.84 24.77
N LYS A 99 11.69 -13.05 24.14
CA LYS A 99 12.49 -12.00 23.49
C LYS A 99 11.73 -11.35 22.34
N LEU A 100 11.08 -12.16 21.52
CA LEU A 100 10.30 -11.69 20.38
C LEU A 100 9.15 -10.76 20.80
N LEU A 101 8.38 -11.18 21.83
CA LEU A 101 7.29 -10.37 22.37
C LEU A 101 7.80 -9.09 23.02
N LYS A 102 8.97 -9.14 23.68
CA LYS A 102 9.61 -7.95 24.27
C LYS A 102 10.03 -6.93 23.20
N LEU A 103 10.56 -7.38 22.08
CA LEU A 103 10.90 -6.50 20.94
C LEU A 103 9.67 -5.85 20.31
N TRP A 104 8.51 -6.51 20.41
CA TRP A 104 7.23 -6.02 19.87
C TRP A 104 6.40 -5.21 20.85
N GLU A 105 6.80 -5.15 22.13
CA GLU A 105 6.06 -4.49 23.20
C GLU A 105 5.80 -3.00 22.86
N GLY A 106 4.52 -2.61 22.87
CA GLY A 106 4.07 -1.26 22.51
C GLY A 106 3.46 -1.14 21.10
N LEU A 107 3.72 -2.07 20.16
CA LEU A 107 3.06 -2.10 18.85
C LEU A 107 1.65 -2.72 18.91
N GLY A 108 1.35 -3.52 19.93
CA GLY A 108 0.08 -4.22 20.05
C GLY A 108 -0.12 -5.36 19.05
N TYR A 109 -1.30 -5.99 19.07
CA TYR A 109 -1.66 -7.07 18.15
C TYR A 109 -0.55 -8.13 18.00
N TYR A 110 -0.12 -8.73 19.10
CA TYR A 110 1.02 -9.65 19.19
C TYR A 110 0.95 -10.87 18.26
N ASN A 111 -0.26 -11.23 17.81
CA ASN A 111 -0.43 -12.30 16.81
C ASN A 111 0.29 -11.97 15.49
N ARG A 112 0.54 -10.70 15.17
CA ARG A 112 1.29 -10.32 13.97
C ARG A 112 2.72 -10.85 14.04
N VAL A 113 3.43 -10.60 15.11
CA VAL A 113 4.82 -11.05 15.27
C VAL A 113 4.94 -12.56 15.47
N ARG A 114 3.96 -13.19 16.14
CA ARG A 114 3.89 -14.66 16.23
C ARG A 114 3.70 -15.30 14.85
N ASN A 115 2.80 -14.75 14.04
CA ASN A 115 2.60 -15.22 12.67
C ASN A 115 3.86 -15.01 11.81
N MET A 116 4.57 -13.88 12.01
CA MET A 116 5.87 -13.66 11.33
C MET A 116 6.89 -14.73 11.70
N GLN A 117 6.99 -15.12 12.96
CA GLN A 117 7.91 -16.19 13.38
C GLN A 117 7.55 -17.53 12.76
N ILE A 118 6.26 -17.90 12.76
CA ILE A 118 5.79 -19.13 12.10
C ILE A 118 6.11 -19.09 10.60
N ALA A 119 5.89 -17.96 9.95
CA ALA A 119 6.26 -17.81 8.54
C ALA A 119 7.77 -17.88 8.33
N ALA A 120 8.59 -17.30 9.22
CA ALA A 120 10.04 -17.40 9.17
C ALA A 120 10.51 -18.85 9.28
N GLN A 121 9.94 -19.64 10.19
CA GLN A 121 10.20 -21.08 10.30
C GLN A 121 9.86 -21.81 8.99
N THR A 122 8.69 -21.51 8.40
CA THR A 122 8.30 -22.09 7.10
C THR A 122 9.29 -21.69 5.99
N VAL A 123 9.79 -20.45 6.01
CA VAL A 123 10.80 -20.00 5.03
C VAL A 123 12.13 -20.70 5.22
N MET A 124 12.56 -20.93 6.45
CA MET A 124 13.76 -21.73 6.74
C MET A 124 13.64 -23.17 6.22
N GLU A 125 12.48 -23.79 6.48
CA GLU A 125 12.23 -25.21 6.11
C GLU A 125 12.08 -25.42 4.60
N ASN A 126 11.33 -24.54 3.91
CA ASN A 126 10.86 -24.77 2.54
C ASN A 126 11.57 -23.92 1.49
N TYR A 127 12.25 -22.84 1.90
CA TYR A 127 12.85 -21.85 1.00
C TYR A 127 14.30 -21.49 1.38
N HIS A 128 14.98 -22.33 2.16
CA HIS A 128 16.40 -22.18 2.53
C HIS A 128 16.74 -20.84 3.22
N GLY A 129 15.75 -20.25 3.92
CA GLY A 129 15.93 -18.99 4.65
C GLY A 129 15.72 -17.72 3.80
N GLU A 130 15.38 -17.86 2.52
CA GLU A 130 15.08 -16.73 1.63
C GLU A 130 13.59 -16.66 1.32
N LEU A 131 13.00 -15.48 1.44
CA LEU A 131 11.60 -15.27 1.04
C LEU A 131 11.42 -15.58 -0.46
N PRO A 132 10.38 -16.33 -0.86
CA PRO A 132 10.20 -16.70 -2.26
C PRO A 132 9.88 -15.48 -3.14
N ALA A 133 10.57 -15.38 -4.28
CA ALA A 133 10.29 -14.38 -5.31
C ALA A 133 9.07 -14.80 -6.17
N ASP A 134 7.96 -15.11 -5.50
CA ASP A 134 6.72 -15.58 -6.11
C ASP A 134 5.53 -15.14 -5.26
N TYR A 135 4.59 -14.43 -5.88
CA TYR A 135 3.43 -13.85 -5.19
C TYR A 135 2.55 -14.91 -4.55
N GLU A 136 2.27 -16.00 -5.27
CA GLU A 136 1.41 -17.09 -4.76
C GLU A 136 2.07 -17.85 -3.60
N ALA A 137 3.38 -18.04 -3.66
CA ALA A 137 4.13 -18.64 -2.56
C ALA A 137 4.12 -17.73 -1.32
N LEU A 138 4.29 -16.41 -1.51
CA LEU A 138 4.21 -15.44 -0.41
C LEU A 138 2.84 -15.47 0.29
N THR A 139 1.73 -15.56 -0.46
CA THR A 139 0.38 -15.59 0.14
C THR A 139 0.11 -16.84 0.99
N LYS A 140 0.89 -17.91 0.81
CA LYS A 140 0.78 -19.15 1.61
C LYS A 140 1.48 -19.05 2.97
N LEU A 141 2.32 -18.04 3.16
CA LEU A 141 3.03 -17.84 4.42
C LEU A 141 2.09 -17.27 5.48
N LYS A 142 2.23 -17.74 6.72
CA LYS A 142 1.36 -17.35 7.82
C LYS A 142 1.39 -15.85 8.09
N GLY A 143 0.22 -15.19 8.01
CA GLY A 143 0.08 -13.76 8.27
C GLY A 143 0.47 -12.85 7.10
N ILE A 144 0.81 -13.41 5.95
CA ILE A 144 1.02 -12.68 4.71
C ILE A 144 -0.24 -12.83 3.84
N GLY A 145 -1.04 -11.76 3.79
CA GLY A 145 -2.20 -11.66 2.90
C GLY A 145 -1.85 -11.04 1.55
N HIS A 146 -2.82 -10.93 0.65
CA HIS A 146 -2.66 -10.37 -0.70
C HIS A 146 -1.92 -9.02 -0.73
N TYR A 147 -2.30 -8.08 0.16
CA TYR A 147 -1.62 -6.80 0.28
C TYR A 147 -0.13 -6.94 0.62
N THR A 148 0.19 -7.66 1.70
CA THR A 148 1.59 -7.82 2.15
C THR A 148 2.42 -8.59 1.11
N ALA A 149 1.85 -9.62 0.49
CA ALA A 149 2.49 -10.35 -0.61
C ALA A 149 2.75 -9.43 -1.81
N GLY A 150 1.77 -8.60 -2.20
CA GLY A 150 1.93 -7.62 -3.27
C GLY A 150 3.02 -6.57 -2.97
N ALA A 151 3.08 -6.09 -1.73
CA ALA A 151 4.13 -5.15 -1.31
C ALA A 151 5.53 -5.79 -1.38
N ILE A 152 5.71 -6.99 -0.81
CA ILE A 152 7.00 -7.70 -0.87
C ILE A 152 7.38 -8.00 -2.32
N ALA A 153 6.47 -8.60 -3.09
CA ALA A 153 6.71 -9.00 -4.48
C ALA A 153 7.10 -7.81 -5.36
N SER A 154 6.38 -6.69 -5.25
CA SER A 154 6.63 -5.53 -6.10
C SER A 154 7.83 -4.69 -5.65
N ILE A 155 7.99 -4.44 -4.34
CA ILE A 155 9.00 -3.52 -3.82
C ILE A 155 10.38 -4.21 -3.78
N ALA A 156 10.44 -5.47 -3.35
CA ALA A 156 11.72 -6.16 -3.16
C ALA A 156 12.14 -7.00 -4.38
N PHE A 157 11.18 -7.57 -5.10
CA PHE A 157 11.47 -8.44 -6.24
C PHE A 157 11.15 -7.83 -7.60
N GLY A 158 10.49 -6.65 -7.64
CA GLY A 158 10.12 -5.99 -8.89
C GLY A 158 9.00 -6.68 -9.67
N ILE A 159 8.31 -7.64 -9.05
CA ILE A 159 7.20 -8.37 -9.68
C ILE A 159 6.02 -7.42 -9.88
N PRO A 160 5.42 -7.32 -11.09
CA PRO A 160 4.37 -6.37 -11.39
C PRO A 160 3.01 -6.82 -10.85
N VAL A 161 2.84 -6.75 -9.54
CA VAL A 161 1.59 -7.04 -8.82
C VAL A 161 1.18 -5.87 -7.94
N PRO A 162 -0.13 -5.58 -7.80
CA PRO A 162 -0.61 -4.49 -6.98
C PRO A 162 -0.54 -4.83 -5.48
N ALA A 163 -0.40 -3.78 -4.67
CA ALA A 163 -0.53 -3.83 -3.22
C ALA A 163 -1.65 -2.88 -2.77
N VAL A 164 -2.87 -3.39 -2.66
CA VAL A 164 -4.08 -2.57 -2.42
C VAL A 164 -4.40 -2.51 -0.94
N ASP A 165 -4.01 -1.41 -0.29
CA ASP A 165 -4.39 -1.07 1.09
C ASP A 165 -5.57 -0.10 1.13
N GLY A 166 -5.97 0.34 2.33
CA GLY A 166 -7.02 1.33 2.50
C GLY A 166 -6.70 2.70 1.90
N ASN A 167 -5.42 3.07 1.75
CA ASN A 167 -5.03 4.29 1.07
C ASN A 167 -5.26 4.17 -0.43
N VAL A 168 -4.81 3.08 -1.04
CA VAL A 168 -4.98 2.81 -2.48
C VAL A 168 -6.46 2.76 -2.84
N LEU A 169 -7.28 2.02 -2.08
CA LEU A 169 -8.74 1.96 -2.27
C LEU A 169 -9.33 3.36 -2.30
N ARG A 170 -9.07 4.17 -1.27
CA ARG A 170 -9.59 5.55 -1.17
C ARG A 170 -9.12 6.45 -2.30
N VAL A 171 -7.84 6.39 -2.63
CA VAL A 171 -7.23 7.25 -3.66
C VAL A 171 -7.82 6.96 -5.03
N ILE A 172 -7.87 5.69 -5.42
CA ILE A 172 -8.39 5.29 -6.72
C ILE A 172 -9.89 5.58 -6.81
N SER A 173 -10.71 5.18 -5.84
CA SER A 173 -12.15 5.47 -5.85
C SER A 173 -12.45 6.97 -5.98
N ARG A 174 -11.65 7.85 -5.34
CA ARG A 174 -11.82 9.30 -5.48
C ARG A 174 -11.43 9.84 -6.85
N VAL A 175 -10.40 9.27 -7.46
CA VAL A 175 -9.92 9.73 -8.77
C VAL A 175 -10.84 9.26 -9.89
N THR A 176 -11.38 8.05 -9.77
CA THR A 176 -12.32 7.46 -10.75
C THR A 176 -13.78 7.80 -10.48
N GLU A 177 -14.06 8.55 -9.39
CA GLU A 177 -15.44 8.84 -8.93
C GLU A 177 -16.30 7.59 -8.72
N ASP A 178 -15.65 6.49 -8.31
CA ASP A 178 -16.34 5.25 -7.96
C ASP A 178 -16.91 5.36 -6.54
N ASP A 179 -18.23 5.26 -6.42
CA ASP A 179 -18.97 5.34 -5.15
C ASP A 179 -19.19 3.96 -4.50
N ALA A 180 -18.61 2.90 -5.07
CA ALA A 180 -18.67 1.57 -4.50
C ALA A 180 -18.11 1.52 -3.07
N ASP A 181 -18.72 0.70 -2.23
CA ASP A 181 -18.29 0.53 -0.85
C ASP A 181 -16.92 -0.18 -0.79
N ILE A 182 -15.87 0.60 -0.55
CA ILE A 182 -14.48 0.12 -0.46
C ILE A 182 -14.23 -0.88 0.68
N MET A 183 -15.18 -1.08 1.59
CA MET A 183 -15.09 -2.09 2.65
C MET A 183 -15.44 -3.48 2.14
N LYS A 184 -16.10 -3.60 0.98
CA LYS A 184 -16.45 -4.88 0.37
C LYS A 184 -15.23 -5.54 -0.27
N ALA A 185 -15.06 -6.84 -0.01
CA ALA A 185 -13.99 -7.65 -0.60
C ALA A 185 -14.06 -7.66 -2.15
N SER A 186 -15.27 -7.68 -2.72
CA SER A 186 -15.47 -7.64 -4.17
C SER A 186 -14.93 -6.36 -4.82
N VAL A 187 -15.08 -5.21 -4.17
CA VAL A 187 -14.55 -3.91 -4.64
C VAL A 187 -13.02 -3.94 -4.62
N ARG A 188 -12.43 -4.46 -3.55
CA ARG A 188 -10.97 -4.65 -3.47
C ARG A 188 -10.47 -5.55 -4.60
N THR A 189 -11.09 -6.72 -4.81
CA THR A 189 -10.68 -7.66 -5.87
C THR A 189 -10.81 -7.05 -7.25
N ALA A 190 -11.87 -6.27 -7.53
CA ALA A 190 -12.02 -5.56 -8.80
C ALA A 190 -10.88 -4.56 -8.99
N MET A 191 -10.58 -3.74 -7.99
CA MET A 191 -9.51 -2.75 -8.05
C MET A 191 -8.12 -3.39 -8.18
N GLU A 192 -7.87 -4.53 -7.51
CA GLU A 192 -6.63 -5.30 -7.69
C GLU A 192 -6.47 -5.74 -9.16
N LYS A 193 -7.55 -6.18 -9.80
CA LYS A 193 -7.54 -6.56 -11.21
C LYS A 193 -7.26 -5.35 -12.11
N ASP A 194 -7.97 -4.24 -11.92
CA ASP A 194 -7.79 -3.03 -12.73
C ASP A 194 -6.37 -2.46 -12.60
N LEU A 195 -5.83 -2.45 -11.39
CA LEU A 195 -4.45 -2.01 -11.16
C LEU A 195 -3.42 -2.97 -11.73
N LEU A 196 -3.69 -4.28 -11.74
CA LEU A 196 -2.80 -5.28 -12.35
C LEU A 196 -2.64 -5.04 -13.85
N GLU A 197 -3.72 -4.66 -14.55
CA GLU A 197 -3.71 -4.40 -16.00
C GLU A 197 -2.81 -3.20 -16.38
N ILE A 198 -2.64 -2.24 -15.47
CA ILE A 198 -1.84 -1.03 -15.70
C ILE A 198 -0.48 -1.04 -14.99
N MET A 199 -0.14 -2.12 -14.29
CA MET A 199 1.07 -2.17 -13.48
C MET A 199 2.34 -1.97 -14.32
N PRO A 200 3.18 -0.95 -14.04
CA PRO A 200 4.39 -0.72 -14.82
C PRO A 200 5.45 -1.79 -14.50
N GLU A 201 5.78 -2.64 -15.47
CA GLU A 201 6.65 -3.81 -15.33
C GLU A 201 7.97 -3.53 -14.60
N ASN A 202 8.65 -2.43 -14.92
CA ASN A 202 9.97 -2.11 -14.35
C ASN A 202 9.92 -1.15 -13.15
N ARG A 203 8.73 -0.72 -12.73
CA ARG A 203 8.54 0.29 -11.68
C ARG A 203 7.39 -0.06 -10.73
N ALA A 204 7.00 -1.33 -10.66
CA ALA A 204 5.87 -1.79 -9.86
C ALA A 204 6.00 -1.40 -8.38
N GLY A 205 7.16 -1.62 -7.76
CA GLY A 205 7.42 -1.24 -6.37
C GLY A 205 7.32 0.27 -6.13
N ALA A 206 7.83 1.08 -7.06
CA ALA A 206 7.71 2.54 -6.98
C ALA A 206 6.25 2.99 -7.13
N PHE A 207 5.49 2.37 -8.04
CA PHE A 207 4.08 2.68 -8.27
C PHE A 207 3.21 2.36 -7.05
N ASN A 208 3.36 1.19 -6.46
CA ASN A 208 2.65 0.82 -5.24
C ASN A 208 2.98 1.77 -4.08
N GLN A 209 4.27 2.03 -3.85
CA GLN A 209 4.69 2.98 -2.81
C GLN A 209 4.16 4.39 -3.05
N ALA A 210 4.11 4.84 -4.30
CA ALA A 210 3.60 6.15 -4.67
C ALA A 210 2.10 6.30 -4.40
N LEU A 211 1.30 5.26 -4.69
CA LEU A 211 -0.13 5.22 -4.35
C LEU A 211 -0.36 5.32 -2.83
N MET A 212 0.38 4.54 -2.05
CA MET A 212 0.30 4.58 -0.59
C MET A 212 0.74 5.94 -0.05
N GLU A 213 1.83 6.51 -0.58
CA GLU A 213 2.36 7.82 -0.17
C GLU A 213 1.37 8.94 -0.47
N LEU A 214 0.77 8.95 -1.66
CA LEU A 214 -0.26 9.91 -2.04
C LEU A 214 -1.46 9.86 -1.07
N GLY A 215 -1.89 8.65 -0.71
CA GLY A 215 -2.94 8.45 0.27
C GLY A 215 -2.56 8.92 1.68
N ALA A 216 -1.32 8.74 2.07
CA ALA A 216 -0.85 9.12 3.40
C ALA A 216 -0.57 10.62 3.56
N THR A 217 -0.24 11.35 2.48
CA THR A 217 0.27 12.74 2.58
C THR A 217 -0.59 13.77 1.87
N VAL A 218 -1.35 13.40 0.86
CA VAL A 218 -2.15 14.33 0.03
C VAL A 218 -3.63 13.97 0.07
N CYS A 219 -3.99 12.75 -0.34
CA CYS A 219 -5.38 12.30 -0.38
C CYS A 219 -5.82 11.75 0.98
N LEU A 220 -5.89 12.61 1.99
CA LEU A 220 -6.09 12.24 3.39
C LEU A 220 -7.45 11.57 3.66
N PRO A 221 -7.52 10.64 4.65
CA PRO A 221 -8.79 9.96 4.99
C PRO A 221 -9.78 10.85 5.75
N ASN A 222 -9.28 11.81 6.52
CA ASN A 222 -10.08 12.69 7.37
C ASN A 222 -9.81 14.15 7.03
N GLY A 223 -10.87 14.98 6.99
CA GLY A 223 -10.78 16.36 6.57
C GLY A 223 -10.67 16.54 5.05
N ALA A 224 -10.44 17.77 4.61
CA ALA A 224 -10.28 18.07 3.19
C ALA A 224 -8.95 17.50 2.66
N PRO A 225 -8.94 16.76 1.55
CA PRO A 225 -7.71 16.33 0.90
C PRO A 225 -6.97 17.53 0.31
N LEU A 226 -5.63 17.43 0.22
CA LEU A 226 -4.78 18.51 -0.32
C LEU A 226 -4.75 18.46 -1.85
N CYS A 227 -5.89 18.71 -2.50
CA CYS A 227 -6.09 18.54 -3.93
C CYS A 227 -5.15 19.40 -4.78
N GLU A 228 -4.76 20.57 -4.32
CA GLU A 228 -3.81 21.46 -5.03
C GLU A 228 -2.40 20.85 -5.14
N ALA A 229 -2.01 19.99 -4.18
CA ALA A 229 -0.75 19.26 -4.20
C ALA A 229 -0.84 17.90 -4.90
N CYS A 230 -2.01 17.54 -5.43
CA CYS A 230 -2.25 16.24 -6.05
C CYS A 230 -1.61 16.19 -7.46
N PRO A 231 -0.80 15.16 -7.78
CA PRO A 231 -0.24 15.01 -9.12
C PRO A 231 -1.30 14.80 -10.22
N TRP A 232 -2.53 14.55 -9.81
CA TRP A 232 -3.67 14.28 -10.70
C TRP A 232 -4.73 15.37 -10.67
N LYS A 233 -4.43 16.57 -10.14
CA LYS A 233 -5.43 17.64 -10.00
C LYS A 233 -6.13 17.99 -11.31
N ASP A 234 -5.41 17.95 -12.44
CA ASP A 234 -5.90 18.27 -13.77
C ASP A 234 -6.35 17.03 -14.57
N ARG A 235 -6.36 15.85 -13.94
CA ARG A 235 -6.66 14.56 -14.59
C ARG A 235 -7.81 13.81 -13.92
N LYS A 236 -8.40 14.37 -12.90
CA LYS A 236 -9.63 13.83 -12.31
C LYS A 236 -10.70 13.84 -13.38
N SER A 237 -11.52 12.80 -13.44
CA SER A 237 -12.71 12.86 -14.27
C SER A 237 -13.53 14.06 -13.76
N VAL A 238 -13.38 15.18 -14.45
CA VAL A 238 -14.11 16.39 -14.14
C VAL A 238 -15.47 16.23 -14.76
N VAL A 239 -16.42 16.22 -13.91
CA VAL A 239 -17.78 16.54 -14.28
C VAL A 239 -17.98 18.01 -14.03
#